data_b77b8470b598dc5cbeda25906ca18230
#
_entry.id   b77b8470b598dc5cbeda25906ca18230
#
_cell.length_a   1.000
_cell.length_b   1.000
_cell.length_c   1.000
_cell.angle_alpha   90.00
_cell.angle_beta   90.00
_cell.angle_gamma   90.00
#
_symmetry.space_group_name_H-M   'P 1'
#
loop_
_entity.id
_entity.type
_entity.pdbx_description
1 polymer ?
#
loop_
_entity_poly.entity_id
_entity_poly.type
_entity_poly.pdbx_seq_one_letter_code
_entity_poly.pdbx_strand_id
1 'polypeptide(L)'
;MTVSKALRDAKDISVKTKARIRQLALEMGYVPDAMAQSLRTRSTRLLGLMISSATNPIFARTLMALEEWAFQLGYELLVSHTLNQPDREETCIRRMLARRVDGIFLAPVYRFEQTAPIYEELKRQKSPVVILGNRAPFCGSFPAIEVDDEAASKSLTEHLIEHGHKKIAFFAGPQVSPPANARFEGYKRALRDAGIEFDDRLVYAAGSTIDEGTKAATQFIDEKCDATAIQCVNDLVAVGAGNVLLNQGVKIPQEVSLVGFGNILTSEHFRVPLTTARQPKFRLGAQAMEVMQAMLRKEQVQNRLLSAEVTLRQSSGPAPTK
;
A
#
# COMPACT_ATOMS: atom_id res chain seq x y z
N MET A 1 13.24 -34.55 -26.53
CA MET A 1 12.41 -34.84 -25.32
C MET A 1 13.21 -35.20 -24.09
N THR A 2 14.29 -35.97 -24.11
CA THR A 2 15.08 -36.43 -22.97
C THR A 2 15.78 -35.31 -22.22
N VAL A 3 16.38 -34.32 -22.90
CA VAL A 3 17.07 -33.18 -22.28
C VAL A 3 16.10 -32.36 -21.41
N SER A 4 14.96 -31.97 -21.93
CA SER A 4 13.94 -31.20 -21.19
C SER A 4 13.38 -31.99 -19.99
N LYS A 5 13.27 -33.31 -20.05
CA LYS A 5 12.88 -34.17 -18.93
C LYS A 5 13.97 -34.25 -17.86
N ALA A 6 15.23 -34.39 -18.27
CA ALA A 6 16.34 -34.46 -17.36
C ALA A 6 16.59 -33.14 -16.58
N LEU A 7 16.48 -32.01 -17.28
CA LEU A 7 16.63 -30.69 -16.65
C LEU A 7 15.53 -30.37 -15.60
N ARG A 8 14.34 -31.00 -15.77
CA ARG A 8 13.20 -30.84 -14.83
C ARG A 8 13.08 -31.93 -13.78
N ASP A 9 14.10 -32.75 -13.67
CA ASP A 9 14.14 -33.85 -12.71
C ASP A 9 13.06 -34.90 -12.82
N ALA A 10 12.58 -35.15 -14.06
CA ALA A 10 11.53 -36.14 -14.33
C ALA A 10 11.94 -37.54 -13.83
N LYS A 11 10.98 -38.24 -13.21
CA LYS A 11 11.23 -39.57 -12.56
C LYS A 11 11.62 -40.66 -13.52
N ASP A 12 11.28 -40.55 -14.81
CA ASP A 12 11.55 -41.50 -15.85
C ASP A 12 12.96 -41.40 -16.49
N ILE A 13 13.84 -40.53 -15.93
CA ILE A 13 15.21 -40.36 -16.36
C ILE A 13 16.16 -40.78 -15.22
N SER A 14 17.17 -41.62 -15.52
CA SER A 14 18.13 -42.06 -14.52
C SER A 14 18.96 -40.91 -13.92
N VAL A 15 19.35 -41.01 -12.65
CA VAL A 15 20.18 -40.02 -11.96
C VAL A 15 21.47 -39.72 -12.72
N LYS A 16 22.12 -40.73 -13.26
CA LYS A 16 23.35 -40.61 -14.08
C LYS A 16 23.11 -39.78 -15.34
N THR A 17 22.01 -39.99 -16.03
CA THR A 17 21.67 -39.25 -17.25
C THR A 17 21.33 -37.80 -16.92
N LYS A 18 20.60 -37.54 -15.83
CA LYS A 18 20.29 -36.20 -15.36
C LYS A 18 21.57 -35.41 -15.04
N ALA A 19 22.49 -36.01 -14.28
CA ALA A 19 23.75 -35.37 -13.91
C ALA A 19 24.57 -35.02 -15.18
N ARG A 20 24.72 -35.93 -16.13
CA ARG A 20 25.43 -35.67 -17.38
C ARG A 20 24.81 -34.55 -18.21
N ILE A 21 23.47 -34.54 -18.33
CA ILE A 21 22.77 -33.49 -19.08
C ILE A 21 22.87 -32.12 -18.41
N ARG A 22 22.79 -32.08 -17.08
CA ARG A 22 22.96 -30.82 -16.33
C ARG A 22 24.38 -30.26 -16.49
N GLN A 23 25.39 -31.10 -16.41
CA GLN A 23 26.78 -30.71 -16.63
C GLN A 23 27.00 -30.16 -18.04
N LEU A 24 26.54 -30.86 -19.08
CA LEU A 24 26.64 -30.39 -20.45
C LEU A 24 25.88 -29.07 -20.66
N ALA A 25 24.71 -28.91 -20.06
CA ALA A 25 23.95 -27.67 -20.15
C ALA A 25 24.72 -26.46 -19.50
N LEU A 26 25.39 -26.69 -18.37
CA LEU A 26 26.27 -25.70 -17.74
C LEU A 26 27.47 -25.35 -18.63
N GLU A 27 28.15 -26.35 -19.17
CA GLU A 27 29.31 -26.16 -20.05
C GLU A 27 28.96 -25.40 -21.34
N MET A 28 27.75 -25.63 -21.88
CA MET A 28 27.23 -24.95 -23.07
C MET A 28 26.58 -23.60 -22.79
N GLY A 29 26.45 -23.16 -21.53
CA GLY A 29 25.69 -21.98 -21.16
C GLY A 29 24.20 -22.07 -21.51
N TYR A 30 23.66 -23.29 -21.61
CA TYR A 30 22.26 -23.49 -22.00
C TYR A 30 21.32 -23.13 -20.85
N VAL A 31 20.51 -22.11 -21.07
CA VAL A 31 19.39 -21.73 -20.19
C VAL A 31 18.09 -22.22 -20.85
N PRO A 32 17.24 -22.98 -20.14
CA PRO A 32 15.95 -23.40 -20.67
C PRO A 32 15.08 -22.21 -21.04
N ASP A 33 14.50 -22.22 -22.22
CA ASP A 33 13.58 -21.18 -22.67
C ASP A 33 12.26 -21.24 -21.87
N ALA A 34 12.01 -20.19 -21.08
CA ALA A 34 10.81 -20.04 -20.26
C ALA A 34 9.54 -19.95 -21.13
N MET A 35 9.61 -19.35 -22.33
CA MET A 35 8.48 -19.26 -23.24
C MET A 35 8.07 -20.65 -23.77
N ALA A 36 9.05 -21.49 -24.16
CA ALA A 36 8.79 -22.85 -24.59
C ALA A 36 8.23 -23.73 -23.45
N GLN A 37 8.61 -23.44 -22.20
CA GLN A 37 8.03 -24.11 -21.04
C GLN A 37 6.59 -23.67 -20.78
N SER A 38 6.29 -22.38 -20.89
CA SER A 38 4.97 -21.81 -20.62
C SER A 38 3.89 -22.34 -21.56
N LEU A 39 4.22 -22.57 -22.83
CA LEU A 39 3.31 -23.16 -23.81
C LEU A 39 2.81 -24.56 -23.39
N ARG A 40 3.65 -25.35 -22.74
CA ARG A 40 3.32 -26.69 -22.29
C ARG A 40 2.61 -26.74 -20.94
N THR A 41 3.06 -25.87 -19.97
CA THR A 41 2.49 -25.84 -18.63
C THR A 41 1.23 -25.00 -18.56
N ARG A 42 0.95 -24.18 -19.58
CA ARG A 42 -0.08 -23.14 -19.59
C ARG A 42 0.05 -22.14 -18.45
N SER A 43 1.27 -21.96 -17.95
CA SER A 43 1.64 -21.01 -16.89
C SER A 43 2.98 -20.37 -17.25
N THR A 44 3.05 -19.07 -17.16
CA THR A 44 4.28 -18.30 -17.43
C THR A 44 5.18 -18.23 -16.22
N ARG A 45 4.67 -18.57 -15.05
CA ARG A 45 5.32 -18.35 -13.75
C ARG A 45 5.66 -16.88 -13.52
N LEU A 46 4.91 -15.98 -14.17
CA LEU A 46 5.01 -14.53 -14.00
C LEU A 46 3.77 -14.04 -13.25
N LEU A 47 3.98 -13.24 -12.21
CA LEU A 47 2.93 -12.45 -11.54
C LEU A 47 3.18 -10.97 -11.79
N GLY A 48 2.14 -10.24 -12.13
CA GLY A 48 2.20 -8.77 -12.23
C GLY A 48 2.04 -8.12 -10.87
N LEU A 49 2.82 -7.09 -10.58
CA LEU A 49 2.59 -6.18 -9.45
C LEU A 49 2.52 -4.75 -9.96
N MET A 50 1.40 -4.10 -9.72
CA MET A 50 1.18 -2.71 -10.12
C MET A 50 0.94 -1.85 -8.90
N ILE A 51 1.79 -0.85 -8.71
CA ILE A 51 1.78 0.10 -7.60
C ILE A 51 1.89 1.53 -8.14
N SER A 52 1.57 2.53 -7.31
CA SER A 52 1.72 3.93 -7.73
C SER A 52 3.18 4.29 -8.00
N SER A 53 4.06 4.02 -7.05
CA SER A 53 5.50 4.24 -7.17
C SER A 53 6.27 3.41 -6.14
N ALA A 54 7.46 2.91 -6.51
CA ALA A 54 8.39 2.28 -5.57
C ALA A 54 9.00 3.30 -4.58
N THR A 55 8.99 4.59 -4.90
CA THR A 55 9.43 5.65 -3.98
C THR A 55 8.43 5.91 -2.86
N ASN A 56 7.18 5.44 -2.97
CA ASN A 56 6.25 5.47 -1.85
C ASN A 56 6.59 4.34 -0.85
N PRO A 57 7.07 4.68 0.37
CA PRO A 57 7.58 3.68 1.32
C PRO A 57 6.53 2.65 1.78
N ILE A 58 5.25 2.94 1.63
CA ILE A 58 4.16 2.00 1.94
C ILE A 58 4.28 0.73 1.09
N PHE A 59 4.60 0.88 -0.19
CA PHE A 59 4.68 -0.26 -1.10
C PHE A 59 5.99 -1.04 -0.98
N ALA A 60 7.07 -0.46 -0.45
CA ALA A 60 8.36 -1.12 -0.38
C ALA A 60 8.30 -2.46 0.40
N ARG A 61 7.69 -2.46 1.59
CA ARG A 61 7.55 -3.69 2.40
C ARG A 61 6.52 -4.67 1.84
N THR A 62 5.48 -4.20 1.18
CA THR A 62 4.51 -5.05 0.49
C THR A 62 5.15 -5.73 -0.72
N LEU A 63 5.93 -4.98 -1.50
CA LEU A 63 6.71 -5.50 -2.62
C LEU A 63 7.69 -6.59 -2.15
N MET A 64 8.47 -6.32 -1.08
CA MET A 64 9.39 -7.31 -0.52
C MET A 64 8.67 -8.60 -0.12
N ALA A 65 7.53 -8.50 0.57
CA ALA A 65 6.77 -9.68 0.96
C ALA A 65 6.27 -10.47 -0.26
N LEU A 66 5.75 -9.79 -1.27
CA LEU A 66 5.26 -10.44 -2.50
C LEU A 66 6.40 -11.10 -3.28
N GLU A 67 7.56 -10.45 -3.37
CA GLU A 67 8.73 -10.97 -4.06
C GLU A 67 9.27 -12.22 -3.36
N GLU A 68 9.45 -12.19 -2.04
CA GLU A 68 9.92 -13.32 -1.25
C GLU A 68 9.02 -14.54 -1.41
N TRP A 69 7.69 -14.36 -1.29
CA TRP A 69 6.74 -15.44 -1.49
C TRP A 69 6.70 -15.92 -2.96
N ALA A 70 6.79 -15.01 -3.93
CA ALA A 70 6.85 -15.37 -5.34
C ALA A 70 8.08 -16.24 -5.62
N PHE A 71 9.25 -15.84 -5.13
CA PHE A 71 10.50 -16.57 -5.25
C PHE A 71 10.39 -17.99 -4.67
N GLN A 72 9.88 -18.13 -3.44
CA GLN A 72 9.70 -19.44 -2.79
C GLN A 72 8.77 -20.37 -3.58
N LEU A 73 7.80 -19.80 -4.28
CA LEU A 73 6.81 -20.54 -5.09
C LEU A 73 7.25 -20.75 -6.55
N GLY A 74 8.44 -20.27 -6.93
CA GLY A 74 8.97 -20.35 -8.28
C GLY A 74 8.24 -19.45 -9.27
N TYR A 75 7.77 -18.28 -8.83
CA TYR A 75 7.25 -17.20 -9.65
C TYR A 75 8.24 -16.03 -9.71
N GLU A 76 8.17 -15.27 -10.80
CA GLU A 76 8.85 -13.99 -10.94
C GLU A 76 7.83 -12.84 -10.86
N LEU A 77 8.23 -11.68 -10.31
CA LEU A 77 7.38 -10.49 -10.27
C LEU A 77 7.74 -9.52 -11.39
N LEU A 78 6.75 -9.16 -12.19
CA LEU A 78 6.81 -8.06 -13.15
C LEU A 78 6.23 -6.80 -12.49
N VAL A 79 7.09 -5.90 -12.03
CA VAL A 79 6.67 -4.67 -11.35
C VAL A 79 6.44 -3.54 -12.35
N SER A 80 5.33 -2.81 -12.21
CA SER A 80 5.01 -1.62 -12.99
C SER A 80 4.53 -0.48 -12.09
N HIS A 81 4.84 0.75 -12.48
CA HIS A 81 4.45 1.96 -11.75
C HIS A 81 3.39 2.74 -12.53
N THR A 82 2.29 3.08 -11.86
CA THR A 82 1.20 3.87 -12.46
C THR A 82 1.40 5.38 -12.35
N LEU A 83 2.22 5.83 -11.39
CA LEU A 83 2.41 7.24 -11.04
C LEU A 83 1.08 7.97 -10.77
N ASN A 84 0.07 7.24 -10.26
CA ASN A 84 -1.30 7.71 -10.04
C ASN A 84 -1.97 8.26 -11.32
N GLN A 85 -1.61 7.74 -12.50
CA GLN A 85 -2.17 8.13 -13.79
C GLN A 85 -3.05 7.01 -14.34
N PRO A 86 -4.37 7.24 -14.57
CA PRO A 86 -5.29 6.21 -15.08
C PRO A 86 -4.89 5.61 -16.42
N ASP A 87 -4.43 6.43 -17.37
CA ASP A 87 -4.02 5.96 -18.69
C ASP A 87 -2.77 5.07 -18.62
N ARG A 88 -1.88 5.41 -17.69
CA ARG A 88 -0.68 4.60 -17.43
C ARG A 88 -1.03 3.29 -16.76
N GLU A 89 -1.99 3.29 -15.84
CA GLU A 89 -2.55 2.09 -15.23
C GLU A 89 -3.08 1.13 -16.31
N GLU A 90 -3.92 1.61 -17.22
CA GLU A 90 -4.44 0.82 -18.33
C GLU A 90 -3.33 0.26 -19.19
N THR A 91 -2.36 1.10 -19.58
CA THR A 91 -1.20 0.68 -20.37
C THR A 91 -0.39 -0.43 -19.67
N CYS A 92 -0.17 -0.31 -18.36
CA CYS A 92 0.54 -1.30 -17.57
C CYS A 92 -0.23 -2.63 -17.52
N ILE A 93 -1.55 -2.60 -17.29
CA ILE A 93 -2.40 -3.79 -17.30
C ILE A 93 -2.34 -4.49 -18.65
N ARG A 94 -2.51 -3.76 -19.77
CA ARG A 94 -2.44 -4.32 -21.12
C ARG A 94 -1.09 -4.98 -21.41
N ARG A 95 0.02 -4.38 -20.93
CA ARG A 95 1.37 -4.99 -21.06
C ARG A 95 1.49 -6.28 -20.27
N MET A 96 0.92 -6.36 -19.06
CA MET A 96 0.89 -7.59 -18.26
C MET A 96 0.06 -8.68 -18.93
N LEU A 97 -1.12 -8.34 -19.45
CA LEU A 97 -1.96 -9.27 -20.20
C LEU A 97 -1.25 -9.78 -21.46
N ALA A 98 -0.57 -8.90 -22.21
CA ALA A 98 0.20 -9.30 -23.40
C ALA A 98 1.35 -10.26 -23.06
N ARG A 99 1.94 -10.14 -21.88
CA ARG A 99 2.96 -11.08 -21.35
C ARG A 99 2.37 -12.34 -20.73
N ARG A 100 1.03 -12.46 -20.70
CA ARG A 100 0.31 -13.58 -20.13
C ARG A 100 0.71 -13.88 -18.69
N VAL A 101 0.82 -12.84 -17.84
CA VAL A 101 1.05 -13.06 -16.41
C VAL A 101 -0.04 -13.97 -15.85
N ASP A 102 0.31 -14.86 -14.93
CA ASP A 102 -0.63 -15.83 -14.36
C ASP A 102 -1.63 -15.16 -13.41
N GLY A 103 -1.26 -13.99 -12.82
CA GLY A 103 -2.12 -13.17 -11.98
C GLY A 103 -1.55 -11.77 -11.78
N ILE A 104 -2.36 -10.85 -11.26
CA ILE A 104 -2.00 -9.44 -11.08
C ILE A 104 -2.34 -8.99 -9.64
N PHE A 105 -1.35 -8.47 -8.92
CA PHE A 105 -1.55 -7.67 -7.72
C PHE A 105 -1.65 -6.20 -8.13
N LEU A 106 -2.68 -5.50 -7.67
CA LEU A 106 -3.02 -4.20 -8.19
C LEU A 106 -3.37 -3.23 -7.06
N ALA A 107 -2.55 -2.18 -6.85
CA ALA A 107 -2.93 -1.00 -6.10
C ALA A 107 -3.60 -0.02 -7.08
N PRO A 108 -4.94 0.18 -6.99
CA PRO A 108 -5.67 0.91 -8.02
C PRO A 108 -5.34 2.40 -8.03
N VAL A 109 -5.37 3.01 -9.20
CA VAL A 109 -5.37 4.46 -9.34
C VAL A 109 -6.80 4.96 -9.09
N TYR A 110 -7.02 5.55 -7.91
CA TYR A 110 -8.33 6.03 -7.51
C TYR A 110 -8.80 7.20 -8.38
N ARG A 111 -10.09 7.18 -8.71
CA ARG A 111 -10.77 8.14 -9.59
C ARG A 111 -12.23 8.26 -9.19
N PHE A 112 -12.89 9.34 -9.61
CA PHE A 112 -14.31 9.56 -9.30
C PHE A 112 -15.25 8.69 -10.15
N GLU A 113 -14.78 8.22 -11.31
CA GLU A 113 -15.55 7.37 -12.19
C GLU A 113 -15.90 6.05 -11.51
N GLN A 114 -17.17 5.67 -11.60
CA GLN A 114 -17.69 4.45 -10.99
C GLN A 114 -17.29 3.18 -11.76
N THR A 115 -16.89 3.35 -13.01
CA THR A 115 -16.47 2.27 -13.92
C THR A 115 -15.15 2.60 -14.59
N ALA A 116 -14.40 1.58 -14.95
CA ALA A 116 -13.17 1.73 -15.73
C ALA A 116 -13.07 0.54 -16.73
N PRO A 117 -13.02 0.81 -18.05
CA PRO A 117 -13.10 -0.22 -19.09
C PRO A 117 -12.09 -1.35 -18.93
N ILE A 118 -10.88 -1.02 -18.46
CA ILE A 118 -9.82 -2.02 -18.27
C ILE A 118 -10.16 -3.03 -17.16
N TYR A 119 -10.86 -2.61 -16.10
CA TYR A 119 -11.29 -3.51 -15.02
C TYR A 119 -12.43 -4.42 -15.48
N GLU A 120 -13.35 -3.91 -16.31
CA GLU A 120 -14.38 -4.73 -16.94
C GLU A 120 -13.76 -5.76 -17.91
N GLU A 121 -12.70 -5.40 -18.61
CA GLU A 121 -11.94 -6.33 -19.45
C GLU A 121 -11.29 -7.44 -18.61
N LEU A 122 -10.60 -7.11 -17.51
CA LEU A 122 -10.02 -8.08 -16.58
C LEU A 122 -11.08 -9.06 -16.04
N LYS A 123 -12.23 -8.56 -15.67
CA LYS A 123 -13.38 -9.35 -15.19
C LYS A 123 -13.90 -10.30 -16.27
N ARG A 124 -14.11 -9.81 -17.49
CA ARG A 124 -14.58 -10.60 -18.64
C ARG A 124 -13.59 -11.71 -18.99
N GLN A 125 -12.30 -11.42 -18.93
CA GLN A 125 -11.23 -12.40 -19.19
C GLN A 125 -11.03 -13.38 -18.03
N LYS A 126 -11.69 -13.16 -16.90
CA LYS A 126 -11.50 -13.93 -15.64
C LYS A 126 -10.04 -13.96 -15.19
N SER A 127 -9.32 -12.87 -15.43
CA SER A 127 -7.92 -12.76 -15.01
C SER A 127 -7.84 -12.80 -13.48
N PRO A 128 -6.94 -13.61 -12.88
CA PRO A 128 -6.70 -13.57 -11.45
C PRO A 128 -6.14 -12.20 -11.04
N VAL A 129 -6.91 -11.43 -10.28
CA VAL A 129 -6.52 -10.10 -9.79
C VAL A 129 -6.79 -10.01 -8.30
N VAL A 130 -5.83 -9.52 -7.54
CA VAL A 130 -5.96 -9.20 -6.11
C VAL A 130 -5.69 -7.71 -5.92
N ILE A 131 -6.65 -6.99 -5.35
CA ILE A 131 -6.51 -5.58 -5.02
C ILE A 131 -5.68 -5.43 -3.73
N LEU A 132 -4.71 -4.55 -3.77
CA LEU A 132 -3.87 -4.17 -2.62
C LEU A 132 -4.36 -2.84 -2.05
N GLY A 133 -5.05 -2.88 -0.92
CA GLY A 133 -5.71 -1.74 -0.29
C GLY A 133 -7.21 -1.68 -0.57
N ASN A 134 -7.81 -0.56 -0.22
CA ASN A 134 -9.26 -0.39 -0.25
C ASN A 134 -9.79 -0.36 -1.70
N ARG A 135 -10.91 -1.03 -1.92
CA ARG A 135 -11.56 -1.05 -3.23
C ARG A 135 -12.27 0.27 -3.51
N ALA A 136 -12.34 0.60 -4.79
CA ALA A 136 -13.24 1.61 -5.32
C ALA A 136 -14.34 0.91 -6.14
N PRO A 137 -15.45 1.59 -6.49
CA PRO A 137 -16.56 0.97 -7.22
C PRO A 137 -16.12 0.24 -8.50
N PHE A 138 -15.22 0.82 -9.29
CA PHE A 138 -14.73 0.24 -10.54
C PHE A 138 -13.94 -1.07 -10.36
N CYS A 139 -13.40 -1.35 -9.18
CA CYS A 139 -12.65 -2.57 -8.88
C CYS A 139 -13.30 -3.44 -7.78
N GLY A 140 -14.52 -3.10 -7.35
CA GLY A 140 -15.22 -3.77 -6.24
C GLY A 140 -15.52 -5.25 -6.44
N SER A 141 -15.49 -5.76 -7.69
CA SER A 141 -15.74 -7.17 -8.01
C SER A 141 -14.52 -8.07 -7.78
N PHE A 142 -13.33 -7.52 -7.56
CA PHE A 142 -12.12 -8.29 -7.31
C PHE A 142 -11.86 -8.50 -5.82
N PRO A 143 -11.29 -9.65 -5.41
CA PRO A 143 -10.86 -9.84 -4.04
C PRO A 143 -9.80 -8.82 -3.63
N ALA A 144 -9.84 -8.37 -2.39
CA ALA A 144 -8.96 -7.35 -1.87
C ALA A 144 -8.37 -7.74 -0.52
N ILE A 145 -7.17 -7.22 -0.26
CA ILE A 145 -6.57 -7.16 1.07
C ILE A 145 -6.61 -5.71 1.51
N GLU A 146 -7.56 -5.39 2.36
CA GLU A 146 -7.85 -4.04 2.83
C GLU A 146 -7.27 -3.80 4.23
N VAL A 147 -7.08 -2.56 4.59
CA VAL A 147 -6.72 -2.15 5.96
C VAL A 147 -7.90 -1.40 6.55
N ASP A 148 -8.20 -1.61 7.82
CA ASP A 148 -9.22 -0.85 8.55
C ASP A 148 -8.67 0.53 8.90
N ASP A 149 -8.65 1.39 7.88
CA ASP A 149 -8.14 2.75 7.96
C ASP A 149 -9.01 3.63 8.88
N GLU A 150 -10.35 3.39 8.91
CA GLU A 150 -11.27 4.15 9.75
C GLU A 150 -11.01 3.89 11.23
N ALA A 151 -10.98 2.62 11.64
CA ALA A 151 -10.73 2.26 13.04
C ALA A 151 -9.36 2.75 13.52
N ALA A 152 -8.32 2.59 12.71
CA ALA A 152 -6.97 3.03 13.08
C ALA A 152 -6.85 4.56 13.17
N SER A 153 -7.50 5.29 12.27
CA SER A 153 -7.54 6.76 12.32
C SER A 153 -8.32 7.26 13.52
N LYS A 154 -9.44 6.59 13.84
CA LYS A 154 -10.21 6.85 15.05
C LYS A 154 -9.33 6.71 16.29
N SER A 155 -8.57 5.63 16.43
CA SER A 155 -7.70 5.39 17.58
C SER A 155 -6.57 6.44 17.70
N LEU A 156 -6.05 6.96 16.58
CA LEU A 156 -5.09 8.07 16.62
C LEU A 156 -5.73 9.36 17.17
N THR A 157 -6.95 9.67 16.74
CA THR A 157 -7.67 10.86 17.23
C THR A 157 -8.05 10.70 18.71
N GLU A 158 -8.52 9.50 19.10
CA GLU A 158 -8.82 9.18 20.50
C GLU A 158 -7.59 9.36 21.40
N HIS A 159 -6.42 8.89 20.96
CA HIS A 159 -5.16 9.14 21.64
C HIS A 159 -4.88 10.64 21.88
N LEU A 160 -5.11 11.48 20.88
CA LEU A 160 -4.95 12.94 21.04
C LEU A 160 -5.98 13.51 22.03
N ILE A 161 -7.24 13.07 21.97
CA ILE A 161 -8.32 13.50 22.87
C ILE A 161 -8.01 13.10 24.33
N GLU A 162 -7.54 11.87 24.54
CA GLU A 162 -7.13 11.37 25.88
C GLU A 162 -5.99 12.20 26.47
N HIS A 163 -5.15 12.84 25.64
CA HIS A 163 -4.11 13.77 26.05
C HIS A 163 -4.62 15.20 26.24
N GLY A 164 -5.93 15.43 26.18
CA GLY A 164 -6.58 16.71 26.48
C GLY A 164 -6.71 17.65 25.28
N HIS A 165 -6.37 17.22 24.08
CA HIS A 165 -6.56 18.04 22.88
C HIS A 165 -8.04 18.15 22.52
N LYS A 166 -8.54 19.39 22.40
CA LYS A 166 -9.94 19.69 22.01
C LYS A 166 -10.03 20.28 20.61
N LYS A 167 -8.97 20.95 20.13
CA LYS A 167 -8.83 21.49 18.78
C LYS A 167 -7.75 20.70 18.07
N ILE A 168 -8.17 19.80 17.19
CA ILE A 168 -7.31 18.88 16.44
C ILE A 168 -7.49 19.21 14.96
N ALA A 169 -6.46 19.68 14.28
CA ALA A 169 -6.50 19.86 12.84
C ALA A 169 -6.34 18.52 12.11
N PHE A 170 -7.01 18.36 10.96
CA PHE A 170 -6.85 17.22 10.10
C PHE A 170 -6.26 17.62 8.75
N PHE A 171 -5.09 17.09 8.43
CA PHE A 171 -4.44 17.30 7.15
C PHE A 171 -4.90 16.21 6.18
N ALA A 172 -5.92 16.56 5.38
CA ALA A 172 -6.71 15.64 4.57
C ALA A 172 -6.01 15.23 3.28
N GLY A 173 -6.18 13.97 2.91
CA GLY A 173 -5.72 13.43 1.64
C GLY A 173 -6.67 13.71 0.48
N PRO A 174 -6.36 13.18 -0.72
CA PRO A 174 -7.18 13.36 -1.89
C PRO A 174 -8.59 12.76 -1.68
N GLN A 175 -9.63 13.53 -1.97
CA GLN A 175 -11.03 13.10 -1.84
C GLN A 175 -11.39 11.87 -2.69
N VAL A 176 -10.68 11.67 -3.78
CA VAL A 176 -10.84 10.51 -4.67
C VAL A 176 -10.34 9.20 -4.04
N SER A 177 -9.58 9.28 -2.94
CA SER A 177 -8.92 8.13 -2.29
C SER A 177 -9.79 7.51 -1.20
N PRO A 178 -10.35 6.29 -1.36
CA PRO A 178 -11.11 5.61 -0.32
C PRO A 178 -10.38 5.48 1.03
N PRO A 179 -9.07 5.12 1.08
CA PRO A 179 -8.35 5.09 2.36
C PRO A 179 -8.21 6.48 3.01
N ALA A 180 -8.04 7.55 2.23
CA ALA A 180 -7.99 8.91 2.79
C ALA A 180 -9.34 9.31 3.39
N ASN A 181 -10.44 8.99 2.71
CA ASN A 181 -11.79 9.25 3.20
C ASN A 181 -12.10 8.43 4.46
N ALA A 182 -11.73 7.14 4.49
CA ALA A 182 -11.90 6.30 5.68
C ALA A 182 -11.15 6.87 6.89
N ARG A 183 -9.92 7.38 6.71
CA ARG A 183 -9.16 8.03 7.78
C ARG A 183 -9.85 9.31 8.26
N PHE A 184 -10.39 10.10 7.34
CA PHE A 184 -11.15 11.30 7.70
C PHE A 184 -12.44 10.96 8.46
N GLU A 185 -13.17 9.92 8.05
CA GLU A 185 -14.34 9.44 8.80
C GLU A 185 -13.96 8.94 10.20
N GLY A 186 -12.85 8.23 10.36
CA GLY A 186 -12.33 7.81 11.66
C GLY A 186 -12.05 8.99 12.59
N TYR A 187 -11.40 10.04 12.06
CA TYR A 187 -11.19 11.29 12.80
C TYR A 187 -12.52 11.93 13.24
N LYS A 188 -13.46 12.13 12.33
CA LYS A 188 -14.77 12.71 12.66
C LYS A 188 -15.53 11.87 13.67
N ARG A 189 -15.45 10.55 13.57
CA ARG A 189 -16.10 9.63 14.49
C ARG A 189 -15.54 9.75 15.90
N ALA A 190 -14.22 9.85 16.07
CA ALA A 190 -13.59 10.04 17.38
C ALA A 190 -14.00 11.35 18.03
N LEU A 191 -14.03 12.47 17.28
CA LEU A 191 -14.53 13.75 17.80
C LEU A 191 -15.98 13.64 18.27
N ARG A 192 -16.85 13.08 17.46
CA ARG A 192 -18.26 12.90 17.80
C ARG A 192 -18.45 12.04 19.04
N ASP A 193 -17.74 10.90 19.15
CA ASP A 193 -17.83 9.99 20.29
C ASP A 193 -17.34 10.65 21.59
N ALA A 194 -16.43 11.64 21.49
CA ALA A 194 -15.95 12.45 22.61
C ALA A 194 -16.78 13.72 22.88
N GLY A 195 -17.84 13.97 22.13
CA GLY A 195 -18.66 15.19 22.26
C GLY A 195 -17.96 16.47 21.83
N ILE A 196 -16.93 16.36 20.98
CA ILE A 196 -16.22 17.51 20.39
C ILE A 196 -16.88 17.86 19.07
N GLU A 197 -17.32 19.12 18.92
CA GLU A 197 -17.92 19.59 17.69
C GLU A 197 -16.90 19.60 16.54
N PHE A 198 -17.30 19.07 15.40
CA PHE A 198 -16.48 19.08 14.18
C PHE A 198 -16.47 20.51 13.60
N ASP A 199 -15.27 21.01 13.31
CA ASP A 199 -15.04 22.30 12.69
C ASP A 199 -14.28 22.12 11.37
N ASP A 200 -14.94 22.42 10.25
CA ASP A 200 -14.38 22.27 8.90
C ASP A 200 -13.18 23.22 8.63
N ARG A 201 -13.08 24.34 9.41
CA ARG A 201 -11.93 25.24 9.36
C ARG A 201 -10.63 24.60 9.87
N LEU A 202 -10.72 23.49 10.60
CA LEU A 202 -9.58 22.70 11.04
C LEU A 202 -9.16 21.61 10.02
N VAL A 203 -9.76 21.59 8.81
CA VAL A 203 -9.45 20.62 7.78
C VAL A 203 -8.66 21.27 6.65
N TYR A 204 -7.42 20.84 6.47
CA TYR A 204 -6.50 21.37 5.47
C TYR A 204 -6.31 20.36 4.33
N ALA A 205 -6.43 20.80 3.09
CA ALA A 205 -6.12 19.95 1.92
C ALA A 205 -4.60 19.73 1.84
N ALA A 206 -4.14 18.55 2.23
CA ALA A 206 -2.72 18.25 2.39
C ALA A 206 -2.22 17.14 1.44
N GLY A 207 -3.08 16.67 0.52
CA GLY A 207 -2.68 15.69 -0.49
C GLY A 207 -2.09 14.40 0.10
N SER A 208 -0.94 13.94 -0.43
CA SER A 208 -0.34 12.65 -0.03
C SER A 208 1.19 12.66 0.04
N THR A 209 1.82 13.78 -0.28
CA THR A 209 3.28 13.94 -0.41
C THR A 209 3.87 14.86 0.67
N ILE A 210 5.19 14.85 0.81
CA ILE A 210 5.92 15.75 1.73
C ILE A 210 5.66 17.22 1.34
N ASP A 211 5.74 17.55 0.05
CA ASP A 211 5.56 18.92 -0.44
C ASP A 211 4.16 19.46 -0.19
N GLU A 212 3.14 18.60 -0.34
CA GLU A 212 1.76 18.97 -0.05
C GLU A 212 1.53 19.16 1.44
N GLY A 213 2.14 18.31 2.29
CA GLY A 213 2.15 18.49 3.74
C GLY A 213 2.85 19.78 4.19
N THR A 214 3.95 20.14 3.51
CA THR A 214 4.64 21.42 3.71
C THR A 214 3.72 22.61 3.42
N LYS A 215 2.98 22.58 2.31
CA LYS A 215 2.03 23.66 1.96
C LYS A 215 0.90 23.78 2.98
N ALA A 216 0.31 22.66 3.39
CA ALA A 216 -0.77 22.65 4.37
C ALA A 216 -0.30 23.20 5.74
N ALA A 217 0.91 22.88 6.18
CA ALA A 217 1.46 23.40 7.42
C ALA A 217 1.81 24.88 7.33
N THR A 218 2.27 25.36 6.19
CA THR A 218 2.47 26.80 5.96
C THR A 218 1.16 27.55 6.07
N GLN A 219 0.09 27.06 5.41
CA GLN A 219 -1.24 27.63 5.54
C GLN A 219 -1.75 27.63 7.00
N PHE A 220 -1.57 26.51 7.73
CA PHE A 220 -1.94 26.39 9.14
C PHE A 220 -1.28 27.48 9.99
N ILE A 221 0.00 27.77 9.75
CA ILE A 221 0.74 28.81 10.49
C ILE A 221 0.29 30.22 10.08
N ASP A 222 0.14 30.49 8.78
CA ASP A 222 -0.25 31.79 8.25
C ASP A 222 -1.63 32.19 8.74
N GLU A 223 -2.55 31.25 8.85
CA GLU A 223 -3.90 31.43 9.41
C GLU A 223 -3.91 31.56 10.95
N LYS A 224 -2.75 31.38 11.61
CA LYS A 224 -2.64 31.39 13.08
C LYS A 224 -3.65 30.45 13.73
N CYS A 225 -3.81 29.25 13.16
CA CYS A 225 -4.72 28.25 13.69
C CYS A 225 -4.35 27.89 15.12
N ASP A 226 -5.35 27.87 16.01
CA ASP A 226 -5.17 27.62 17.44
C ASP A 226 -5.33 26.13 17.82
N ALA A 227 -5.29 25.21 16.84
CA ALA A 227 -5.26 23.79 17.09
C ALA A 227 -3.97 23.38 17.78
N THR A 228 -4.10 22.54 18.80
CA THR A 228 -2.97 22.05 19.60
C THR A 228 -2.48 20.68 19.18
N ALA A 229 -3.15 20.06 18.20
CA ALA A 229 -2.72 18.81 17.58
C ALA A 229 -3.07 18.78 16.09
N ILE A 230 -2.28 18.04 15.32
CA ILE A 230 -2.48 17.80 13.89
C ILE A 230 -2.45 16.30 13.65
N GLN A 231 -3.54 15.78 13.08
CA GLN A 231 -3.56 14.42 12.53
C GLN A 231 -3.42 14.48 11.01
N CYS A 232 -2.38 13.86 10.48
CA CYS A 232 -2.10 13.82 9.06
C CYS A 232 -2.64 12.53 8.43
N VAL A 233 -3.14 12.64 7.20
CA VAL A 233 -3.64 11.51 6.42
C VAL A 233 -2.59 10.40 6.24
N ASN A 234 -1.30 10.76 6.18
CA ASN A 234 -0.19 9.81 6.12
C ASN A 234 1.10 10.42 6.71
N ASP A 235 2.13 9.57 6.85
CA ASP A 235 3.42 9.98 7.43
C ASP A 235 4.22 10.91 6.53
N LEU A 236 4.08 10.84 5.20
CA LEU A 236 4.77 11.77 4.30
C LEU A 236 4.27 13.20 4.50
N VAL A 237 2.95 13.36 4.59
CA VAL A 237 2.30 14.64 4.93
C VAL A 237 2.75 15.11 6.32
N ALA A 238 2.80 14.20 7.30
CA ALA A 238 3.26 14.52 8.65
C ALA A 238 4.73 14.97 8.69
N VAL A 239 5.61 14.34 7.92
CA VAL A 239 7.02 14.75 7.80
C VAL A 239 7.13 16.15 7.18
N GLY A 240 6.38 16.42 6.11
CA GLY A 240 6.34 17.75 5.49
C GLY A 240 5.86 18.82 6.48
N ALA A 241 4.74 18.56 7.14
CA ALA A 241 4.16 19.44 8.14
C ALA A 241 5.09 19.67 9.33
N GLY A 242 5.63 18.60 9.90
CA GLY A 242 6.52 18.69 11.05
C GLY A 242 7.81 19.44 10.75
N ASN A 243 8.37 19.34 9.54
CA ASN A 243 9.52 20.13 9.13
C ASN A 243 9.22 21.63 9.12
N VAL A 244 8.06 22.04 8.60
CA VAL A 244 7.64 23.45 8.61
C VAL A 244 7.48 23.94 10.04
N LEU A 245 6.70 23.22 10.88
CA LEU A 245 6.48 23.58 12.27
C LEU A 245 7.80 23.78 13.03
N LEU A 246 8.70 22.80 12.97
CA LEU A 246 10.00 22.87 13.65
C LEU A 246 10.91 23.99 13.12
N ASN A 247 10.87 24.27 11.82
CA ASN A 247 11.66 25.36 11.22
C ASN A 247 11.12 26.75 11.60
N GLN A 248 9.83 26.86 11.89
CA GLN A 248 9.19 28.07 12.44
C GLN A 248 9.29 28.19 13.96
N GLY A 249 10.01 27.26 14.62
CA GLY A 249 10.24 27.26 16.05
C GLY A 249 9.13 26.66 16.89
N VAL A 250 8.08 26.10 16.29
CA VAL A 250 6.99 25.42 17.01
C VAL A 250 7.52 24.13 17.63
N LYS A 251 7.29 23.95 18.92
CA LYS A 251 7.77 22.78 19.67
C LYS A 251 6.79 21.62 19.54
N ILE A 252 7.26 20.51 19.01
CA ILE A 252 6.53 19.24 18.91
C ILE A 252 7.08 18.30 19.99
N PRO A 253 6.25 17.76 20.92
CA PRO A 253 4.79 17.89 21.01
C PRO A 253 4.30 19.03 21.93
N GLN A 254 5.19 19.81 22.57
CA GLN A 254 4.84 20.70 23.67
C GLN A 254 3.84 21.82 23.32
N GLU A 255 3.87 22.31 22.09
CA GLU A 255 2.94 23.33 21.59
C GLU A 255 1.92 22.72 20.62
N VAL A 256 2.37 21.81 19.74
CA VAL A 256 1.51 21.09 18.78
C VAL A 256 1.91 19.63 18.74
N SER A 257 0.98 18.74 19.09
CA SER A 257 1.13 17.31 18.85
C SER A 257 0.94 16.98 17.38
N LEU A 258 1.76 16.07 16.82
CA LEU A 258 1.71 15.66 15.42
C LEU A 258 1.62 14.15 15.31
N VAL A 259 0.60 13.64 14.59
CA VAL A 259 0.46 12.20 14.33
C VAL A 259 0.29 11.92 12.85
N GLY A 260 0.83 10.79 12.41
CA GLY A 260 0.77 10.34 11.01
C GLY A 260 0.03 9.01 10.83
N PHE A 261 0.13 8.45 9.63
CA PHE A 261 -0.47 7.18 9.29
C PHE A 261 0.41 6.43 8.28
N GLY A 262 0.80 5.19 8.60
CA GLY A 262 1.59 4.33 7.72
C GLY A 262 2.74 3.64 8.44
N ASN A 263 3.38 4.26 9.40
CA ASN A 263 4.63 3.82 10.05
C ASN A 263 5.69 3.46 9.00
N ILE A 264 6.04 4.45 8.18
CA ILE A 264 7.13 4.33 7.21
C ILE A 264 8.49 4.46 7.90
N LEU A 265 9.58 4.10 7.23
CA LEU A 265 10.92 4.13 7.83
C LEU A 265 11.30 5.50 8.39
N THR A 266 10.97 6.55 7.67
CA THR A 266 11.26 7.94 8.11
C THR A 266 10.49 8.36 9.36
N SER A 267 9.39 7.71 9.71
CA SER A 267 8.59 8.07 10.90
C SER A 267 9.35 7.87 12.20
N GLU A 268 10.18 6.83 12.28
CA GLU A 268 11.02 6.53 13.44
C GLU A 268 12.24 7.46 13.51
N HIS A 269 12.76 7.85 12.35
CA HIS A 269 13.97 8.65 12.22
C HIS A 269 13.69 10.14 11.91
N PHE A 270 12.43 10.55 12.00
CA PHE A 270 12.08 11.96 11.88
C PHE A 270 12.67 12.75 13.06
N ARG A 271 12.93 14.06 12.89
CA ARG A 271 13.54 14.95 13.90
C ARG A 271 12.88 14.83 15.28
N VAL A 272 11.57 14.60 15.34
CA VAL A 272 10.82 14.16 16.52
C VAL A 272 10.11 12.87 16.13
N PRO A 273 10.54 11.69 16.60
CA PRO A 273 9.97 10.41 16.22
C PRO A 273 8.44 10.40 16.23
N LEU A 274 7.84 10.05 15.08
CA LEU A 274 6.43 10.28 14.78
C LEU A 274 5.53 9.18 15.35
N THR A 275 4.55 9.57 16.18
CA THR A 275 3.39 8.73 16.52
C THR A 275 2.56 8.49 15.27
N THR A 276 2.21 7.24 14.99
CA THR A 276 1.58 6.88 13.72
C THR A 276 0.78 5.57 13.82
N ALA A 277 -0.21 5.39 12.96
CA ALA A 277 -0.85 4.08 12.79
C ALA A 277 0.01 3.18 11.89
N ARG A 278 0.41 2.01 12.40
CA ARG A 278 1.24 1.04 11.71
C ARG A 278 0.39 0.12 10.84
N GLN A 279 0.41 0.33 9.54
CA GLN A 279 -0.18 -0.59 8.59
C GLN A 279 0.61 -1.91 8.52
N PRO A 280 -0.06 -3.07 8.46
CA PRO A 280 0.60 -4.39 8.43
C PRO A 280 1.11 -4.72 7.01
N LYS A 281 2.02 -3.91 6.46
CA LYS A 281 2.48 -3.95 5.05
C LYS A 281 3.02 -5.31 4.59
N PHE A 282 3.82 -5.97 5.44
CA PHE A 282 4.35 -7.30 5.12
C PHE A 282 3.23 -8.34 5.12
N ARG A 283 2.35 -8.32 6.14
CA ARG A 283 1.19 -9.22 6.23
C ARG A 283 0.22 -9.01 5.07
N LEU A 284 0.06 -7.76 4.61
CA LEU A 284 -0.74 -7.44 3.43
C LEU A 284 -0.22 -8.18 2.19
N GLY A 285 1.08 -8.11 1.92
CA GLY A 285 1.70 -8.83 0.80
C GLY A 285 1.58 -10.36 0.94
N ALA A 286 1.85 -10.91 2.13
CA ALA A 286 1.72 -12.34 2.39
C ALA A 286 0.29 -12.84 2.13
N GLN A 287 -0.72 -12.14 2.67
CA GLN A 287 -2.11 -12.50 2.48
C GLN A 287 -2.59 -12.32 1.04
N ALA A 288 -2.07 -11.31 0.33
CA ALA A 288 -2.35 -11.15 -1.10
C ALA A 288 -1.83 -12.35 -1.90
N MET A 289 -0.64 -12.86 -1.58
CA MET A 289 -0.11 -14.05 -2.23
C MET A 289 -0.93 -15.31 -1.92
N GLU A 290 -1.37 -15.50 -0.68
CA GLU A 290 -2.27 -16.63 -0.31
C GLU A 290 -3.57 -16.60 -1.13
N VAL A 291 -4.20 -15.41 -1.26
CA VAL A 291 -5.41 -15.23 -2.07
C VAL A 291 -5.12 -15.52 -3.55
N MET A 292 -4.01 -15.02 -4.08
CA MET A 292 -3.58 -15.29 -5.46
C MET A 292 -3.40 -16.79 -5.70
N GLN A 293 -2.72 -17.50 -4.81
CA GLN A 293 -2.55 -18.95 -4.92
C GLN A 293 -3.88 -19.71 -4.95
N ALA A 294 -4.82 -19.34 -4.07
CA ALA A 294 -6.16 -19.93 -4.05
C ALA A 294 -6.89 -19.69 -5.38
N MET A 295 -6.82 -18.47 -5.94
CA MET A 295 -7.39 -18.15 -7.25
C MET A 295 -6.76 -18.99 -8.38
N LEU A 296 -5.44 -19.15 -8.38
CA LEU A 296 -4.73 -19.98 -9.37
C LEU A 296 -5.12 -21.46 -9.27
N ARG A 297 -5.49 -21.95 -8.08
CA ARG A 297 -6.07 -23.28 -7.85
C ARG A 297 -7.58 -23.34 -8.14
N LYS A 298 -8.20 -22.20 -8.54
CA LYS A 298 -9.65 -22.06 -8.78
C LYS A 298 -10.50 -22.31 -7.53
N GLU A 299 -9.95 -22.01 -6.37
CA GLU A 299 -10.66 -22.04 -5.09
C GLU A 299 -11.47 -20.73 -4.89
N GLN A 300 -12.51 -20.79 -4.08
CA GLN A 300 -13.25 -19.59 -3.68
C GLN A 300 -12.40 -18.74 -2.75
N VAL A 301 -12.41 -17.44 -2.97
CA VAL A 301 -11.65 -16.48 -2.17
C VAL A 301 -12.57 -15.39 -1.61
N GLN A 302 -12.18 -14.82 -0.47
CA GLN A 302 -12.89 -13.72 0.17
C GLN A 302 -11.95 -12.54 0.38
N ASN A 303 -12.54 -11.35 0.54
CA ASN A 303 -11.81 -10.16 0.96
C ASN A 303 -11.24 -10.36 2.36
N ARG A 304 -10.10 -9.74 2.62
CA ARG A 304 -9.49 -9.73 3.95
C ARG A 304 -9.34 -8.29 4.43
N LEU A 305 -9.75 -8.06 5.67
CA LEU A 305 -9.58 -6.78 6.36
C LEU A 305 -8.50 -6.95 7.43
N LEU A 306 -7.48 -6.13 7.40
CA LEU A 306 -6.36 -6.13 8.33
C LEU A 306 -6.46 -4.93 9.26
N SER A 307 -6.24 -5.14 10.56
CA SER A 307 -6.12 -4.05 11.52
C SER A 307 -4.77 -3.36 11.40
N ALA A 308 -4.75 -2.05 11.60
CA ALA A 308 -3.55 -1.27 11.86
C ALA A 308 -3.50 -0.88 13.34
N GLU A 309 -2.30 -0.77 13.89
CA GLU A 309 -2.05 -0.51 15.31
C GLU A 309 -1.40 0.84 15.52
N VAL A 310 -1.78 1.57 16.57
CA VAL A 310 -1.11 2.83 16.93
C VAL A 310 0.28 2.52 17.50
N THR A 311 1.28 3.17 16.97
CA THR A 311 2.66 3.16 17.45
C THR A 311 2.98 4.52 18.06
N LEU A 312 3.01 4.59 19.38
CA LEU A 312 3.29 5.82 20.11
C LEU A 312 4.79 6.14 20.06
N ARG A 313 5.10 7.42 19.84
CA ARG A 313 6.44 7.99 19.86
C ARG A 313 6.42 9.39 20.47
N GLN A 314 7.43 10.21 20.14
CA GLN A 314 7.69 11.48 20.80
C GLN A 314 6.90 12.67 20.23
N SER A 315 6.25 12.51 19.08
CA SER A 315 5.57 13.63 18.40
C SER A 315 4.16 13.95 18.93
N SER A 316 3.67 13.16 19.87
CA SER A 316 2.39 13.43 20.56
C SER A 316 2.58 13.39 22.06
N GLY A 317 1.86 14.23 22.78
CA GLY A 317 1.92 14.36 24.22
C GLY A 317 0.73 15.16 24.76
N PRO A 318 0.74 15.56 26.04
CA PRO A 318 -0.35 16.33 26.64
C PRO A 318 -0.60 17.66 25.93
N ALA A 319 -1.87 18.05 25.85
CA ALA A 319 -2.22 19.38 25.35
C ALA A 319 -1.57 20.48 26.20
N PRO A 320 -1.10 21.58 25.59
CA PRO A 320 -0.50 22.68 26.34
C PRO A 320 -1.50 23.26 27.34
N THR A 321 -1.06 23.38 28.57
CA THR A 321 -1.81 24.16 29.59
C THR A 321 -1.70 25.63 29.25
N LYS A 322 -2.85 26.29 29.04
CA LYS A 322 -2.92 27.73 28.85
C LYS A 322 -2.59 28.46 30.16
#